data_80636814102337fd47c012dd59d004b8
#
_entry.id   80636814102337fd47c012dd59d004b8
#
_cell.length_a   1.000
_cell.length_b   1.000
_cell.length_c   1.000
_cell.angle_alpha   90.00
_cell.angle_beta   90.00
_cell.angle_gamma   90.00
#
_symmetry.space_group_name_H-M   'P 1'
#
loop_
_entity.id
_entity.type
_entity.pdbx_description
1 polymer ?
#
loop_
_entity_poly.entity_id
_entity_poly.type
_entity_poly.pdbx_seq_one_letter_code
_entity_poly.pdbx_strand_id
1 'polypeptide(L)'
;MADNRVVVYKGPGEVAVEDIEYPKLEVPEEVASAMGMTVEAPHAVILRIVATNICGSDQHMVRGRTTAPVGQTLGHEITGEVVEKGNDVQFIDVGDICSVPFNIACGRCRNCKERKTGVCLNVNPARAGS
;
A
#
# COMPACT_ATOMS: atom_id res chain seq x y z
N MET A 1 -6.76 -23.08 -4.52
CA MET A 1 -6.69 -21.64 -4.27
C MET A 1 -5.29 -21.17 -4.65
N ALA A 2 -5.18 -20.05 -5.31
CA ALA A 2 -3.86 -19.46 -5.52
C ALA A 2 -3.30 -19.07 -4.14
N ASP A 3 -2.12 -19.59 -3.82
CA ASP A 3 -1.42 -19.25 -2.57
C ASP A 3 -1.12 -17.74 -2.60
N ASN A 4 -1.63 -16.99 -1.62
CA ASN A 4 -1.32 -15.59 -1.47
C ASN A 4 -0.04 -15.44 -0.66
N ARG A 5 1.08 -15.28 -1.35
CA ARG A 5 2.42 -15.24 -0.75
C ARG A 5 3.06 -13.88 -0.85
N VAL A 6 3.77 -13.52 0.18
CA VAL A 6 4.53 -12.26 0.26
C VAL A 6 5.96 -12.51 0.70
N VAL A 7 6.83 -11.54 0.37
CA VAL A 7 8.18 -11.48 0.95
C VAL A 7 8.13 -10.64 2.21
N VAL A 8 8.57 -11.19 3.32
CA VAL A 8 8.53 -10.56 4.64
C VAL A 8 9.95 -10.29 5.13
N TYR A 9 10.18 -9.09 5.65
CA TYR A 9 11.42 -8.73 6.33
C TYR A 9 11.50 -9.39 7.70
N LYS A 10 12.55 -10.17 7.95
CA LYS A 10 12.75 -10.90 9.22
C LYS A 10 13.83 -10.27 10.10
N GLY A 11 14.65 -9.41 9.54
CA GLY A 11 15.77 -8.75 10.21
C GLY A 11 16.88 -8.41 9.21
N PRO A 12 17.96 -7.76 9.64
CA PRO A 12 19.06 -7.38 8.77
C PRO A 12 19.65 -8.58 8.02
N GLY A 13 19.58 -8.54 6.69
CA GLY A 13 20.06 -9.59 5.81
C GLY A 13 19.13 -10.80 5.66
N GLU A 14 17.94 -10.76 6.24
CA GLU A 14 17.02 -11.90 6.27
C GLU A 14 15.64 -11.53 5.77
N VAL A 15 15.15 -12.33 4.81
CA VAL A 15 13.78 -12.28 4.30
C VAL A 15 13.21 -13.68 4.20
N ALA A 16 11.91 -13.80 4.26
CA ALA A 16 11.20 -15.07 4.08
C ALA A 16 9.99 -14.91 3.17
N VAL A 17 9.62 -15.95 2.46
CA VAL A 17 8.34 -16.03 1.75
C VAL A 17 7.33 -16.66 2.69
N GLU A 18 6.24 -15.96 2.95
CA GLU A 18 5.18 -16.39 3.87
C GLU A 18 3.82 -16.33 3.18
N ASP A 19 2.93 -17.22 3.58
CA ASP A 19 1.53 -17.18 3.17
C ASP A 19 0.78 -16.16 4.02
N ILE A 20 -0.09 -15.39 3.38
CA ILE A 20 -0.97 -14.44 4.05
C ILE A 20 -2.43 -14.67 3.62
N GLU A 21 -3.35 -14.22 4.45
CA GLU A 21 -4.77 -14.25 4.11
C GLU A 21 -5.07 -13.37 2.89
N TYR A 22 -6.15 -13.71 2.18
CA TYR A 22 -6.67 -12.87 1.13
C TYR A 22 -7.10 -11.52 1.72
N PRO A 23 -6.67 -10.38 1.12
CA PRO A 23 -7.00 -9.07 1.64
C PRO A 23 -8.49 -8.79 1.55
N LYS A 24 -8.99 -7.94 2.44
CA LYS A 24 -10.36 -7.44 2.43
C LYS A 24 -10.38 -5.95 2.11
N LEU A 25 -11.50 -5.46 1.60
CA LEU A 25 -11.74 -4.02 1.39
C LEU A 25 -12.07 -3.34 2.73
N GLU A 26 -11.17 -3.50 3.67
CA GLU A 26 -11.29 -3.01 5.04
C GLU A 26 -9.98 -2.36 5.49
N VAL A 27 -10.09 -1.36 6.34
CA VAL A 27 -8.96 -0.78 7.07
C VAL A 27 -8.85 -1.49 8.41
N PRO A 28 -7.66 -1.82 8.90
CA PRO A 28 -7.51 -2.40 10.23
C PRO A 28 -8.24 -1.56 11.29
N GLU A 29 -8.97 -2.21 12.19
CA GLU A 29 -9.83 -1.55 13.18
C GLU A 29 -9.05 -0.54 14.04
N GLU A 30 -7.80 -0.85 14.38
CA GLU A 30 -6.90 0.03 15.11
C GLU A 30 -6.62 1.33 14.34
N VAL A 31 -6.41 1.23 13.02
CA VAL A 31 -6.17 2.38 12.14
C VAL A 31 -7.45 3.18 11.94
N ALA A 32 -8.56 2.50 11.70
CA ALA A 32 -9.87 3.14 11.54
C ALA A 32 -10.25 3.93 12.79
N SER A 33 -10.09 3.33 13.97
CA SER A 33 -10.34 3.98 15.26
C SER A 33 -9.43 5.19 15.50
N ALA A 34 -8.13 5.05 15.24
CA ALA A 34 -7.18 6.14 15.40
C ALA A 34 -7.43 7.32 14.46
N MET A 35 -8.02 7.07 13.29
CA MET A 35 -8.33 8.09 12.28
C MET A 35 -9.78 8.59 12.36
N GLY A 36 -10.61 8.03 13.24
CA GLY A 36 -12.03 8.40 13.36
C GLY A 36 -12.84 8.06 12.09
N MET A 37 -12.50 6.96 11.42
CA MET A 37 -13.16 6.51 10.19
C MET A 37 -13.77 5.11 10.38
N THR A 38 -14.60 4.68 9.42
CA THR A 38 -15.17 3.34 9.41
C THR A 38 -14.14 2.30 8.99
N VAL A 39 -14.36 1.04 9.34
CA VAL A 39 -13.53 -0.09 8.91
C VAL A 39 -13.64 -0.32 7.40
N GLU A 40 -14.77 -0.01 6.80
CA GLU A 40 -14.98 -0.15 5.37
C GLU A 40 -14.06 0.77 4.56
N ALA A 41 -13.50 0.25 3.49
CA ALA A 41 -12.63 0.98 2.56
C ALA A 41 -13.30 1.19 1.19
N PRO A 42 -14.32 2.08 1.08
CA PRO A 42 -15.12 2.24 -0.13
C PRO A 42 -14.34 2.75 -1.34
N HIS A 43 -13.17 3.35 -1.13
CA HIS A 43 -12.29 3.89 -2.17
C HIS A 43 -11.12 2.95 -2.52
N ALA A 44 -11.04 1.76 -1.93
CA ALA A 44 -9.96 0.82 -2.14
C ALA A 44 -10.27 -0.18 -3.26
N VAL A 45 -9.21 -0.74 -3.81
CA VAL A 45 -9.27 -1.86 -4.76
C VAL A 45 -8.38 -3.00 -4.27
N ILE A 46 -8.73 -4.22 -4.64
CA ILE A 46 -7.84 -5.38 -4.49
C ILE A 46 -7.25 -5.69 -5.86
N LEU A 47 -5.93 -5.82 -5.90
CA LEU A 47 -5.18 -6.12 -7.10
C LEU A 47 -4.66 -7.56 -7.07
N ARG A 48 -4.86 -8.29 -8.14
CA ARG A 48 -4.09 -9.48 -8.43
C ARG A 48 -2.76 -9.06 -9.05
N ILE A 49 -1.65 -9.31 -8.35
CA ILE A 49 -0.33 -8.87 -8.77
C ILE A 49 0.08 -9.56 -10.08
N VAL A 50 0.44 -8.76 -11.06
CA VAL A 50 0.97 -9.20 -12.36
C VAL A 50 2.48 -9.10 -12.38
N ALA A 51 3.02 -7.99 -11.84
CA ALA A 51 4.46 -7.77 -11.72
C ALA A 51 4.76 -6.86 -10.53
N THR A 52 5.91 -7.07 -9.94
CA THR A 52 6.48 -6.16 -8.94
C THR A 52 7.98 -6.10 -9.16
N ASN A 53 8.57 -4.92 -8.98
CA ASN A 53 10.00 -4.71 -9.12
C ASN A 53 10.68 -4.57 -7.77
N ILE A 54 12.00 -4.74 -7.78
CA ILE A 54 12.85 -4.46 -6.62
C ILE A 54 13.44 -3.06 -6.80
N CYS A 55 13.20 -2.20 -5.82
CA CYS A 55 13.76 -0.87 -5.72
C CYS A 55 15.06 -0.87 -4.88
N GLY A 56 15.89 0.15 -5.04
CA GLY A 56 17.05 0.35 -4.17
C GLY A 56 16.70 0.51 -2.69
N SER A 57 15.51 1.03 -2.39
CA SER A 57 15.00 1.14 -1.01
C SER A 57 14.73 -0.23 -0.36
N ASP A 58 14.28 -1.23 -1.14
CA ASP A 58 14.14 -2.61 -0.64
C ASP A 58 15.50 -3.17 -0.19
N GLN A 59 16.56 -2.89 -0.96
CA GLN A 59 17.92 -3.26 -0.60
C GLN A 59 18.38 -2.61 0.71
N HIS A 60 18.03 -1.34 0.93
CA HIS A 60 18.35 -0.65 2.19
C HIS A 60 17.56 -1.24 3.36
N MET A 61 16.30 -1.60 3.18
CA MET A 61 15.50 -2.27 4.20
C MET A 61 16.11 -3.62 4.58
N VAL A 62 16.39 -4.47 3.58
CA VAL A 62 16.97 -5.79 3.82
C VAL A 62 18.32 -5.70 4.51
N ARG A 63 19.13 -4.70 4.21
CA ARG A 63 20.44 -4.48 4.87
C ARG A 63 20.34 -3.84 6.28
N GLY A 64 19.13 -3.61 6.78
CA GLY A 64 18.91 -3.01 8.09
C GLY A 64 19.31 -1.52 8.18
N ARG A 65 19.30 -0.81 7.04
CA ARG A 65 19.65 0.62 6.97
C ARG A 65 18.45 1.56 7.12
N THR A 66 17.29 1.00 7.43
CA THR A 66 16.04 1.74 7.63
C THR A 66 15.41 1.34 8.95
N THR A 67 14.33 2.01 9.32
CA THR A 67 13.51 1.70 10.49
C THR A 67 12.41 0.69 10.19
N ALA A 68 12.52 -0.10 9.09
CA ALA A 68 11.54 -1.10 8.75
C ALA A 68 11.36 -2.12 9.90
N PRO A 69 10.15 -2.32 10.41
CA PRO A 69 9.91 -3.29 11.47
C PRO A 69 10.00 -4.72 10.94
N VAL A 70 10.43 -5.63 11.80
CA VAL A 70 10.36 -7.07 11.52
C VAL A 70 8.90 -7.47 11.30
N GLY A 71 8.63 -8.28 10.30
CA GLY A 71 7.27 -8.67 9.89
C GLY A 71 6.69 -7.81 8.77
N GLN A 72 7.38 -6.74 8.35
CA GLN A 72 6.90 -5.91 7.25
C GLN A 72 6.95 -6.66 5.92
N THR A 73 5.83 -6.65 5.19
CA THR A 73 5.78 -7.08 3.78
C THR A 73 6.57 -6.12 2.91
N LEU A 74 7.45 -6.67 2.08
CA LEU A 74 8.25 -5.91 1.12
C LEU A 74 7.58 -5.84 -0.24
N GLY A 75 7.95 -4.82 -1.01
CA GLY A 75 7.45 -4.55 -2.36
C GLY A 75 6.53 -3.32 -2.40
N HIS A 76 6.92 -2.34 -3.22
CA HIS A 76 6.20 -1.06 -3.37
C HIS A 76 6.20 -0.54 -4.80
N GLU A 77 6.60 -1.36 -5.76
CA GLU A 77 6.51 -1.09 -7.21
C GLU A 77 5.58 -2.12 -7.83
N ILE A 78 4.28 -1.83 -7.79
CA ILE A 78 3.23 -2.82 -8.01
C ILE A 78 2.53 -2.56 -9.34
N THR A 79 2.38 -3.61 -10.15
CA THR A 79 1.44 -3.65 -11.27
C THR A 79 0.49 -4.81 -11.06
N GLY A 80 -0.80 -4.55 -11.12
CA GLY A 80 -1.82 -5.55 -10.87
C GLY A 80 -3.11 -5.31 -11.64
N GLU A 81 -3.87 -6.36 -11.78
CA GLU A 81 -5.24 -6.33 -12.31
C GLU A 81 -6.23 -6.16 -11.16
N VAL A 82 -7.17 -5.25 -11.31
CA VAL A 82 -8.24 -5.05 -10.34
C VAL A 82 -9.17 -6.27 -10.33
N VAL A 83 -9.29 -6.93 -9.20
CA VAL A 83 -10.20 -8.08 -9.01
C VAL A 83 -11.40 -7.76 -8.15
N GLU A 84 -11.28 -6.78 -7.26
CA GLU A 84 -12.37 -6.26 -6.44
C GLU A 84 -12.22 -4.76 -6.28
N LYS A 85 -13.33 -4.04 -6.16
CA LYS A 85 -13.34 -2.60 -5.89
C LYS A 85 -14.40 -2.22 -4.85
N GLY A 86 -14.09 -1.21 -4.06
CA GLY A 86 -15.05 -0.59 -3.15
C GLY A 86 -16.15 0.17 -3.91
N ASN A 87 -17.24 0.42 -3.21
CA ASN A 87 -18.47 0.97 -3.79
C ASN A 87 -18.33 2.40 -4.34
N ASP A 88 -17.32 3.13 -3.90
CA ASP A 88 -17.09 4.53 -4.30
C ASP A 88 -15.86 4.72 -5.19
N VAL A 89 -15.37 3.64 -5.79
CA VAL A 89 -14.32 3.68 -6.82
C VAL A 89 -14.97 3.98 -8.16
N GLN A 90 -14.69 5.15 -8.74
CA GLN A 90 -15.41 5.65 -9.93
C GLN A 90 -14.63 5.55 -11.23
N PHE A 91 -13.30 5.66 -11.21
CA PHE A 91 -12.46 5.77 -12.41
C PHE A 91 -11.68 4.50 -12.75
N ILE A 92 -11.89 3.45 -11.99
CA ILE A 92 -11.21 2.16 -12.14
C ILE A 92 -12.27 1.06 -12.09
N ASP A 93 -12.19 0.11 -13.01
CA ASP A 93 -13.11 -1.03 -13.08
C ASP A 93 -12.39 -2.36 -12.85
N VAL A 94 -13.15 -3.38 -12.45
CA VAL A 94 -12.65 -4.75 -12.37
C VAL A 94 -12.15 -5.18 -13.75
N GLY A 95 -10.94 -5.72 -13.82
CA GLY A 95 -10.24 -6.09 -15.05
C GLY A 95 -9.22 -5.05 -15.54
N ASP A 96 -9.25 -3.82 -15.00
CA ASP A 96 -8.25 -2.80 -15.34
C ASP A 96 -6.87 -3.18 -14.81
N ILE A 97 -5.84 -2.85 -15.58
CA ILE A 97 -4.44 -2.96 -15.14
C ILE A 97 -4.01 -1.64 -14.54
N CYS A 98 -3.59 -1.68 -13.29
CA CYS A 98 -3.14 -0.52 -12.54
C CYS A 98 -1.66 -0.62 -12.19
N SER A 99 -0.94 0.49 -12.35
CA SER A 99 0.39 0.68 -11.78
C SER A 99 0.28 1.54 -10.53
N VAL A 100 0.78 1.03 -9.41
CA VAL A 100 0.66 1.70 -8.11
C VAL A 100 2.02 2.28 -7.71
N PRO A 101 2.17 3.62 -7.72
CA PRO A 101 3.40 4.26 -7.27
C PRO A 101 3.50 4.24 -5.74
N PHE A 102 4.71 4.39 -5.20
CA PHE A 102 4.92 4.58 -3.76
C PHE A 102 4.42 5.94 -3.26
N ASN A 103 4.30 6.92 -4.15
CA ASN A 103 3.77 8.24 -3.85
C ASN A 103 2.25 8.21 -3.78
N ILE A 104 1.70 8.07 -2.59
CA ILE A 104 0.26 8.02 -2.35
C ILE A 104 -0.27 9.43 -2.12
N ALA A 105 -1.42 9.75 -2.72
CA ALA A 105 -2.06 11.04 -2.56
C ALA A 105 -3.58 10.92 -2.62
N CYS A 106 -4.30 11.72 -1.85
CA CYS A 106 -5.76 11.68 -1.81
C CYS A 106 -6.45 12.36 -3.01
N GLY A 107 -5.73 13.12 -3.81
CA GLY A 107 -6.25 13.84 -4.98
C GLY A 107 -7.15 15.05 -4.67
N ARG A 108 -7.60 15.24 -3.45
CA ARG A 108 -8.64 16.24 -3.10
C ARG A 108 -8.22 17.32 -2.10
N CYS A 109 -7.12 17.15 -1.37
CA CYS A 109 -6.63 18.20 -0.48
C CYS A 109 -6.03 19.38 -1.27
N ARG A 110 -5.78 20.49 -0.58
CA ARG A 110 -5.18 21.69 -1.19
C ARG A 110 -3.90 21.37 -1.95
N ASN A 111 -2.97 20.67 -1.31
CA ASN A 111 -1.68 20.34 -1.93
C ASN A 111 -1.83 19.49 -3.18
N CYS A 112 -2.73 18.50 -3.16
CA CYS A 112 -3.02 17.69 -4.34
C CYS A 112 -3.61 18.49 -5.48
N LYS A 113 -4.54 19.43 -5.19
CA LYS A 113 -5.11 20.32 -6.19
C LYS A 113 -4.06 21.25 -6.80
N GLU A 114 -3.04 21.63 -6.04
CA GLU A 114 -1.88 22.39 -6.50
C GLU A 114 -0.81 21.50 -7.17
N ARG A 115 -1.10 20.19 -7.40
CA ARG A 115 -0.18 19.18 -7.96
C ARG A 115 1.04 18.87 -7.08
N LYS A 116 0.99 19.18 -5.81
CA LYS A 116 2.02 18.87 -4.80
C LYS A 116 1.68 17.57 -4.09
N THR A 117 1.54 16.49 -4.84
CA THR A 117 1.07 15.20 -4.34
C THR A 117 2.04 14.53 -3.35
N GLY A 118 3.34 14.75 -3.49
CA GLY A 118 4.36 14.23 -2.57
C GLY A 118 4.26 14.77 -1.13
N VAL A 119 3.49 15.84 -0.92
CA VAL A 119 3.20 16.42 0.40
C VAL A 119 1.69 16.47 0.66
N CYS A 120 0.99 15.41 0.29
CA CYS A 120 -0.44 15.27 0.53
C CYS A 120 -0.76 15.44 2.01
N LEU A 121 -1.74 16.28 2.32
CA LEU A 121 -2.10 16.59 3.71
C LEU A 121 -2.84 15.44 4.43
N ASN A 122 -3.39 14.49 3.68
CA ASN A 122 -4.20 13.41 4.26
C ASN A 122 -3.43 12.08 4.41
N VAL A 123 -2.52 11.76 3.48
CA VAL A 123 -1.88 10.44 3.44
C VAL A 123 -0.35 10.49 3.58
N ASN A 124 0.26 11.67 3.58
CA ASN A 124 1.71 11.78 3.75
C ASN A 124 2.08 11.82 5.24
N PRO A 125 2.77 10.81 5.78
CA PRO A 125 3.14 10.76 7.20
C PRO A 125 4.13 11.86 7.63
N ALA A 126 4.87 12.45 6.70
CA ALA A 126 5.79 13.56 7.00
C ALA A 126 5.06 14.81 7.57
N ARG A 127 3.77 14.90 7.35
CA ARG A 127 2.93 15.92 7.98
C ARG A 127 2.96 15.87 9.51
N ALA A 128 3.13 14.70 10.07
CA ALA A 128 3.10 14.50 11.53
C ALA A 128 4.26 15.22 12.25
N GLY A 129 5.29 15.66 11.54
CA GLY A 129 6.43 16.38 12.08
C GLY A 129 6.36 17.92 11.91
N SER A 130 5.28 18.40 11.37
CA SER A 130 5.07 19.85 11.15
C SER A 130 4.27 20.49 12.25
#